data_e5312ed4ac8c9b159f2d1e5971ad4893
#
_entry.id   e5312ed4ac8c9b159f2d1e5971ad4893
#
_cell.length_a   1.000
_cell.length_b   1.000
_cell.length_c   1.000
_cell.angle_alpha   90.00
_cell.angle_beta   90.00
_cell.angle_gamma   90.00
#
_symmetry.space_group_name_H-M   'P 1'
#
loop_
_entity.id
_entity.type
_entity.pdbx_description
1 polymer ?
#
loop_
_entity_poly.entity_id
_entity_poly.type
_entity_poly.pdbx_seq_one_letter_code
_entity_poly.pdbx_strand_id
1 'polypeptide(L)'
;QGKQYFNENGENVKKAFLRAPLDFAYISSHFNPNRMHPILHKIKAHNGVDYAAKRNTPVKASGDGVISFIGKQRGYGRTIEIKHGGNIKTLYAHLERFNSKLKQGSKVKQGDIIAYVGDSGQATGPHLHFEFWKGEIRTDPVKVKLPSAKPVNISQKDDFDNLLQLNLNKLNQYNLKKNG
;
A
#
# COMPACT_ATOMS: atom_id res chain seq x y z
N GLN A 1 -14.96 14.99 1.69
CA GLN A 1 -13.77 14.49 2.41
C GLN A 1 -14.20 13.30 3.26
N GLY A 2 -13.49 12.15 3.15
CA GLY A 2 -13.81 10.97 3.97
C GLY A 2 -13.47 11.20 5.45
N LYS A 3 -14.12 10.43 6.35
CA LYS A 3 -13.82 10.45 7.78
C LYS A 3 -12.34 10.14 8.04
N GLN A 4 -11.69 10.92 8.89
CA GLN A 4 -10.34 10.69 9.36
C GLN A 4 -10.39 10.39 10.86
N TYR A 5 -9.49 9.52 11.31
CA TYR A 5 -9.41 9.11 12.70
C TYR A 5 -8.01 9.44 13.22
N PHE A 6 -7.94 10.02 14.40
CA PHE A 6 -6.71 10.43 15.05
C PHE A 6 -6.63 9.83 16.46
N ASN A 7 -5.41 9.56 16.93
CA ASN A 7 -5.18 9.22 18.32
C ASN A 7 -5.17 10.48 19.20
N GLU A 8 -5.01 10.31 20.50
CA GLU A 8 -4.95 11.38 21.48
C GLU A 8 -3.85 12.43 21.24
N ASN A 9 -2.81 12.06 20.52
CA ASN A 9 -1.70 12.95 20.16
C ASN A 9 -1.94 13.71 18.84
N GLY A 10 -3.13 13.57 18.24
CA GLY A 10 -3.45 14.17 16.93
C GLY A 10 -2.76 13.46 15.76
N GLU A 11 -2.18 12.28 15.97
CA GLU A 11 -1.58 11.47 14.90
C GLU A 11 -2.66 10.69 14.16
N ASN A 12 -2.63 10.71 12.85
CA ASN A 12 -3.58 9.96 12.04
C ASN A 12 -3.34 8.45 12.21
N VAL A 13 -4.34 7.71 12.67
CA VAL A 13 -4.24 6.26 12.87
C VAL A 13 -4.22 5.48 11.56
N LYS A 14 -4.66 6.10 10.46
CA LYS A 14 -4.56 5.53 9.13
C LYS A 14 -3.09 5.51 8.70
N LYS A 15 -2.59 4.36 8.27
CA LYS A 15 -1.27 4.29 7.63
C LYS A 15 -1.35 4.94 6.26
N ALA A 16 -0.32 5.70 5.88
CA ALA A 16 -0.24 6.32 4.55
C ALA A 16 -0.15 5.28 3.42
N PHE A 17 0.22 4.03 3.75
CA PHE A 17 0.34 2.93 2.79
C PHE A 17 -0.23 1.62 3.32
N LEU A 18 -0.86 0.86 2.43
CA LEU A 18 -1.18 -0.55 2.64
C LEU A 18 0.09 -1.38 2.44
N ARG A 19 0.39 -2.30 3.35
CA ARG A 19 1.50 -3.25 3.19
C ARG A 19 1.17 -4.32 2.15
N ALA A 20 -0.07 -4.81 2.16
CA ALA A 20 -0.60 -5.72 1.16
C ALA A 20 -1.67 -4.99 0.35
N PRO A 21 -1.46 -4.76 -0.95
CA PRO A 21 -2.44 -4.10 -1.81
C PRO A 21 -3.53 -5.05 -2.34
N LEU A 22 -3.79 -6.12 -1.61
CA LEU A 22 -4.79 -7.15 -1.87
C LEU A 22 -5.54 -7.48 -0.58
N ASP A 23 -6.81 -7.91 -0.72
CA ASP A 23 -7.54 -8.55 0.37
C ASP A 23 -7.23 -10.07 0.38
N PHE A 24 -7.06 -10.67 1.56
CA PHE A 24 -6.94 -12.12 1.75
C PHE A 24 -5.85 -12.81 0.91
N ALA A 25 -4.66 -12.20 0.83
CA ALA A 25 -3.51 -12.78 0.18
C ALA A 25 -2.48 -13.26 1.22
N TYR A 26 -1.69 -14.28 0.86
CA TYR A 26 -0.50 -14.66 1.61
C TYR A 26 0.76 -14.41 0.78
N ILE A 27 1.88 -14.24 1.45
CA ILE A 27 3.16 -14.03 0.79
C ILE A 27 3.69 -15.38 0.33
N SER A 28 3.80 -15.55 -0.99
CA SER A 28 4.39 -16.74 -1.60
C SER A 28 5.90 -16.60 -1.82
N SER A 29 6.41 -15.36 -1.94
CA SER A 29 7.86 -15.11 -2.05
C SER A 29 8.20 -13.75 -1.42
N HIS A 30 9.15 -13.77 -0.49
CA HIS A 30 9.61 -12.57 0.19
C HIS A 30 10.63 -11.77 -0.64
N PHE A 31 10.74 -10.48 -0.32
CA PHE A 31 11.83 -9.64 -0.79
C PHE A 31 13.18 -10.25 -0.40
N ASN A 32 14.03 -10.48 -1.40
CA ASN A 32 15.38 -11.01 -1.21
C ASN A 32 16.32 -10.55 -2.33
N PRO A 33 17.05 -9.44 -2.14
CA PRO A 33 17.94 -8.90 -3.16
C PRO A 33 19.15 -9.79 -3.45
N ASN A 34 19.47 -10.71 -2.54
CA ASN A 34 20.60 -11.65 -2.67
C ASN A 34 20.14 -13.09 -2.89
N ARG A 35 18.95 -13.31 -3.47
CA ARG A 35 18.39 -14.65 -3.69
C ARG A 35 19.31 -15.45 -4.65
N MET A 36 19.90 -16.54 -4.14
CA MET A 36 20.65 -17.49 -4.95
C MET A 36 19.68 -18.34 -5.78
N HIS A 37 19.89 -18.39 -7.10
CA HIS A 37 19.10 -19.27 -7.97
C HIS A 37 19.60 -20.71 -7.80
N PRO A 38 18.75 -21.68 -7.41
CA PRO A 38 19.21 -23.01 -6.99
C PRO A 38 19.90 -23.81 -8.12
N ILE A 39 19.53 -23.56 -9.39
CA ILE A 39 20.10 -24.29 -10.55
C ILE A 39 21.26 -23.52 -11.16
N LEU A 40 21.16 -22.19 -11.26
CA LEU A 40 22.14 -21.38 -11.98
C LEU A 40 23.31 -20.95 -11.10
N HIS A 41 23.24 -21.16 -9.78
CA HIS A 41 24.22 -20.70 -8.79
C HIS A 41 24.63 -19.22 -8.96
N LYS A 42 23.69 -18.40 -9.45
CA LYS A 42 23.84 -16.96 -9.63
C LYS A 42 22.80 -16.22 -8.81
N ILE A 43 23.13 -15.01 -8.38
CA ILE A 43 22.19 -14.16 -7.68
C ILE A 43 21.11 -13.74 -8.68
N LYS A 44 19.86 -14.12 -8.41
CA LYS A 44 18.65 -13.63 -9.09
C LYS A 44 17.79 -12.92 -8.07
N ALA A 45 18.09 -11.64 -7.86
CA ALA A 45 17.41 -10.81 -6.90
C ALA A 45 15.87 -10.86 -7.05
N HIS A 46 15.17 -10.97 -5.93
CA HIS A 46 13.74 -10.76 -5.85
C HIS A 46 13.48 -9.39 -5.20
N ASN A 47 13.21 -8.40 -6.03
CA ASN A 47 13.17 -6.98 -5.65
C ASN A 47 11.81 -6.51 -5.11
N GLY A 48 10.89 -7.42 -4.89
CA GLY A 48 9.56 -7.17 -4.36
C GLY A 48 9.08 -8.31 -3.47
N VAL A 49 7.80 -8.29 -3.18
CA VAL A 49 7.08 -9.36 -2.48
C VAL A 49 6.03 -9.91 -3.42
N ASP A 50 5.95 -11.24 -3.54
CA ASP A 50 4.90 -11.90 -4.30
C ASP A 50 3.76 -12.30 -3.37
N TYR A 51 2.57 -11.80 -3.67
CA TYR A 51 1.33 -12.15 -3.00
C TYR A 51 0.54 -13.13 -3.86
N ALA A 52 0.43 -14.38 -3.42
CA ALA A 52 -0.41 -15.37 -4.08
C ALA A 52 -1.88 -14.99 -3.95
N ALA A 53 -2.58 -14.95 -5.07
CA ALA A 53 -4.00 -14.66 -5.13
C ALA A 53 -4.61 -15.26 -6.39
N LYS A 54 -5.92 -15.48 -6.38
CA LYS A 54 -6.65 -15.96 -7.56
C LYS A 54 -6.58 -14.94 -8.68
N ARG A 55 -6.55 -15.41 -9.94
CA ARG A 55 -6.69 -14.55 -11.12
C ARG A 55 -7.93 -13.65 -10.97
N ASN A 56 -7.82 -12.41 -11.41
CA ASN A 56 -8.85 -11.37 -11.28
C ASN A 56 -9.13 -10.86 -9.85
N THR A 57 -8.37 -11.26 -8.83
CA THR A 57 -8.45 -10.60 -7.53
C THR A 57 -8.15 -9.11 -7.69
N PRO A 58 -8.96 -8.19 -7.13
CA PRO A 58 -8.73 -6.76 -7.23
C PRO A 58 -7.41 -6.35 -6.58
N VAL A 59 -6.60 -5.56 -7.30
CA VAL A 59 -5.37 -4.94 -6.82
C VAL A 59 -5.66 -3.49 -6.47
N LYS A 60 -5.29 -3.08 -5.26
CA LYS A 60 -5.55 -1.75 -4.71
C LYS A 60 -4.30 -0.88 -4.75
N ALA A 61 -4.47 0.42 -4.94
CA ALA A 61 -3.40 1.38 -4.72
C ALA A 61 -2.94 1.33 -3.25
N SER A 62 -1.66 1.13 -3.02
CA SER A 62 -1.10 1.05 -1.66
C SER A 62 -1.20 2.38 -0.91
N GLY A 63 -1.15 3.50 -1.62
CA GLY A 63 -1.26 4.86 -1.06
C GLY A 63 -1.81 5.85 -2.08
N ASP A 64 -2.10 7.07 -1.63
CA ASP A 64 -2.47 8.18 -2.49
C ASP A 64 -1.32 8.52 -3.44
N GLY A 65 -1.60 8.80 -4.71
CA GLY A 65 -0.53 9.12 -5.68
C GLY A 65 -1.03 9.38 -7.09
N VAL A 66 -0.08 9.39 -8.01
CA VAL A 66 -0.31 9.59 -9.45
C VAL A 66 0.30 8.43 -10.21
N ILE A 67 -0.44 7.83 -11.14
CA ILE A 67 0.06 6.77 -12.00
C ILE A 67 1.17 7.37 -12.90
N SER A 68 2.41 6.93 -12.66
CA SER A 68 3.57 7.34 -13.45
C SER A 68 3.81 6.45 -14.67
N PHE A 69 3.34 5.20 -14.61
CA PHE A 69 3.40 4.24 -15.71
C PHE A 69 2.21 3.28 -15.66
N ILE A 70 1.67 2.94 -16.81
CA ILE A 70 0.68 1.89 -17.01
C ILE A 70 0.91 1.28 -18.40
N GLY A 71 1.23 -0.01 -18.45
CA GLY A 71 1.60 -0.67 -19.70
C GLY A 71 2.24 -2.04 -19.49
N LYS A 72 2.99 -2.52 -20.51
CA LYS A 72 3.76 -3.76 -20.42
C LYS A 72 5.24 -3.44 -20.22
N GLN A 73 5.91 -4.14 -19.31
CA GLN A 73 7.35 -4.09 -19.09
C GLN A 73 7.95 -5.49 -19.23
N ARG A 74 9.19 -5.55 -19.75
CA ARG A 74 9.91 -6.82 -19.93
C ARG A 74 10.08 -7.51 -18.57
N GLY A 75 9.70 -8.79 -18.50
CA GLY A 75 9.74 -9.58 -17.26
C GLY A 75 8.54 -9.37 -16.35
N TYR A 76 8.14 -8.14 -16.10
CA TYR A 76 7.00 -7.77 -15.22
C TYR A 76 5.63 -8.01 -15.85
N GLY A 77 5.54 -8.11 -17.18
CA GLY A 77 4.25 -8.19 -17.86
C GLY A 77 3.46 -6.89 -17.80
N ARG A 78 2.15 -6.97 -17.58
CA ARG A 78 1.31 -5.77 -17.37
C ARG A 78 1.62 -5.18 -16.01
N THR A 79 1.96 -3.90 -16.00
CA THR A 79 2.54 -3.20 -14.84
C THR A 79 1.90 -1.83 -14.65
N ILE A 80 1.69 -1.46 -13.40
CA ILE A 80 1.38 -0.09 -12.97
C ILE A 80 2.49 0.39 -12.04
N GLU A 81 2.94 1.62 -12.23
CA GLU A 81 3.76 2.33 -11.24
C GLU A 81 3.00 3.56 -10.74
N ILE A 82 3.05 3.78 -9.42
CA ILE A 82 2.44 4.95 -8.78
C ILE A 82 3.55 5.73 -8.06
N LYS A 83 3.66 7.02 -8.37
CA LYS A 83 4.47 7.96 -7.60
C LYS A 83 3.62 8.56 -6.49
N HIS A 84 4.17 8.52 -5.27
CA HIS A 84 3.56 9.06 -4.06
C HIS A 84 4.35 10.29 -3.59
N GLY A 85 3.82 11.04 -2.68
CA GLY A 85 4.60 12.08 -2.01
C GLY A 85 5.80 11.52 -1.23
N GLY A 86 6.78 12.37 -0.88
CA GLY A 86 7.92 11.95 -0.05
C GLY A 86 8.92 11.02 -0.73
N ASN A 87 9.07 11.13 -2.05
CA ASN A 87 10.00 10.33 -2.86
C ASN A 87 9.74 8.82 -2.78
N ILE A 88 8.46 8.42 -2.67
CA ILE A 88 8.03 7.04 -2.62
C ILE A 88 7.39 6.65 -3.96
N LYS A 89 7.69 5.44 -4.42
CA LYS A 89 7.08 4.81 -5.58
C LYS A 89 6.68 3.38 -5.25
N THR A 90 5.56 2.91 -5.81
CA THR A 90 5.15 1.50 -5.77
C THR A 90 4.96 0.96 -7.18
N LEU A 91 5.25 -0.34 -7.36
CA LEU A 91 5.11 -1.06 -8.61
C LEU A 91 4.24 -2.30 -8.38
N TYR A 92 3.34 -2.55 -9.32
CA TYR A 92 2.39 -3.65 -9.33
C TYR A 92 2.54 -4.39 -10.66
N ALA A 93 2.91 -5.65 -10.63
CA ALA A 93 3.22 -6.42 -11.84
C ALA A 93 2.46 -7.75 -11.94
N HIS A 94 2.65 -8.44 -13.06
CA HIS A 94 1.98 -9.68 -13.45
C HIS A 94 0.47 -9.55 -13.54
N LEU A 95 -0.02 -8.33 -13.84
CA LEU A 95 -1.43 -8.01 -13.86
C LEU A 95 -2.17 -8.70 -15.01
N GLU A 96 -3.43 -9.06 -14.80
CA GLU A 96 -4.32 -9.59 -15.86
C GLU A 96 -4.83 -8.45 -16.74
N ARG A 97 -5.34 -7.41 -16.11
CA ARG A 97 -5.89 -6.22 -16.78
C ARG A 97 -5.82 -5.02 -15.84
N PHE A 98 -5.83 -3.86 -16.46
CA PHE A 98 -5.94 -2.58 -15.74
C PHE A 98 -7.39 -2.21 -15.47
N ASN A 99 -7.64 -1.34 -14.52
CA ASN A 99 -8.91 -0.64 -14.43
C ASN A 99 -9.03 0.30 -15.65
N SER A 100 -10.07 0.11 -16.46
CA SER A 100 -10.25 0.81 -17.73
C SER A 100 -10.41 2.33 -17.61
N LYS A 101 -10.74 2.83 -16.42
CA LYS A 101 -10.87 4.27 -16.14
C LYS A 101 -9.52 4.96 -15.88
N LEU A 102 -8.43 4.20 -15.75
CA LEU A 102 -7.12 4.70 -15.37
C LEU A 102 -6.17 4.78 -16.58
N LYS A 103 -5.37 5.84 -16.59
CA LYS A 103 -4.29 6.08 -17.55
C LYS A 103 -3.11 6.71 -16.83
N GLN A 104 -1.98 6.81 -17.52
CA GLN A 104 -0.85 7.59 -17.01
C GLN A 104 -1.27 9.01 -16.68
N GLY A 105 -0.85 9.54 -15.54
CA GLY A 105 -1.27 10.82 -14.99
C GLY A 105 -2.54 10.77 -14.14
N SER A 106 -3.29 9.66 -14.10
CA SER A 106 -4.48 9.53 -13.22
C SER A 106 -4.07 9.62 -11.75
N LYS A 107 -4.83 10.41 -10.98
CA LYS A 107 -4.74 10.44 -9.51
C LYS A 107 -5.50 9.27 -8.92
N VAL A 108 -4.91 8.62 -7.94
CA VAL A 108 -5.52 7.50 -7.18
C VAL A 108 -5.40 7.74 -5.68
N LYS A 109 -6.35 7.20 -4.93
CA LYS A 109 -6.33 7.20 -3.46
C LYS A 109 -5.99 5.80 -2.95
N GLN A 110 -5.48 5.73 -1.73
CA GLN A 110 -5.26 4.47 -1.04
C GLN A 110 -6.53 3.63 -1.01
N GLY A 111 -6.43 2.39 -1.48
CA GLY A 111 -7.56 1.46 -1.55
C GLY A 111 -8.34 1.48 -2.86
N ASP A 112 -8.09 2.43 -3.77
CA ASP A 112 -8.71 2.42 -5.10
C ASP A 112 -8.28 1.17 -5.87
N ILE A 113 -9.23 0.51 -6.54
CA ILE A 113 -8.93 -0.63 -7.41
C ILE A 113 -8.25 -0.10 -8.69
N ILE A 114 -6.98 -0.49 -8.88
CA ILE A 114 -6.16 -0.04 -10.02
C ILE A 114 -6.03 -1.10 -11.12
N ALA A 115 -6.09 -2.38 -10.74
CA ALA A 115 -5.89 -3.50 -11.66
C ALA A 115 -6.43 -4.79 -11.05
N TYR A 116 -6.14 -5.90 -11.71
CA TYR A 116 -6.52 -7.25 -11.28
C TYR A 116 -5.35 -8.21 -11.43
N VAL A 117 -5.22 -9.13 -10.48
CA VAL A 117 -4.16 -10.15 -10.45
C VAL A 117 -4.22 -11.03 -11.69
N GLY A 118 -3.07 -11.32 -12.25
CA GLY A 118 -2.86 -12.24 -13.36
C GLY A 118 -1.54 -13.00 -13.24
N ASP A 119 -0.99 -13.37 -14.39
CA ASP A 119 0.27 -14.08 -14.55
C ASP A 119 1.02 -13.60 -15.80
N SER A 120 0.76 -12.38 -16.24
CA SER A 120 1.44 -11.82 -17.42
C SER A 120 2.95 -11.63 -17.18
N GLY A 121 3.75 -11.75 -18.23
CA GLY A 121 5.22 -11.67 -18.14
C GLY A 121 5.88 -12.96 -17.67
N GLN A 122 6.94 -12.86 -16.86
CA GLN A 122 7.68 -14.02 -16.34
C GLN A 122 7.09 -14.49 -15.00
N ALA A 123 5.90 -15.03 -15.03
CA ALA A 123 5.21 -15.59 -13.88
C ALA A 123 4.92 -17.07 -14.09
N THR A 124 4.99 -17.88 -13.04
CA THR A 124 4.70 -19.32 -13.05
C THR A 124 3.24 -19.64 -12.72
N GLY A 125 2.49 -18.65 -12.28
CA GLY A 125 1.07 -18.74 -11.92
C GLY A 125 0.54 -17.42 -11.40
N PRO A 126 -0.78 -17.31 -11.13
CA PRO A 126 -1.38 -16.06 -10.71
C PRO A 126 -0.87 -15.57 -9.37
N HIS A 127 -0.28 -14.38 -9.37
CA HIS A 127 0.17 -13.66 -8.18
C HIS A 127 0.33 -12.16 -8.47
N LEU A 128 0.40 -11.35 -7.45
CA LEU A 128 0.82 -9.96 -7.54
C LEU A 128 2.28 -9.86 -7.12
N HIS A 129 3.15 -9.39 -8.01
CA HIS A 129 4.47 -8.89 -7.64
C HIS A 129 4.36 -7.41 -7.24
N PHE A 130 4.77 -7.09 -6.03
CA PHE A 130 4.66 -5.75 -5.45
C PHE A 130 6.02 -5.24 -4.98
N GLU A 131 6.42 -4.07 -5.50
CA GLU A 131 7.65 -3.39 -5.07
C GLU A 131 7.32 -2.07 -4.36
N PHE A 132 8.12 -1.75 -3.35
CA PHE A 132 8.11 -0.47 -2.64
C PHE A 132 9.49 0.19 -2.76
N TRP A 133 9.50 1.43 -3.23
CA TRP A 133 10.70 2.19 -3.45
C TRP A 133 10.73 3.42 -2.56
N LYS A 134 11.90 3.69 -1.97
CA LYS A 134 12.19 4.93 -1.26
C LYS A 134 13.38 5.61 -1.97
N GLY A 135 13.12 6.67 -2.71
CA GLY A 135 14.06 7.16 -3.69
C GLY A 135 14.30 6.14 -4.79
N GLU A 136 15.57 5.91 -5.10
CA GLU A 136 16.01 4.91 -6.08
C GLU A 136 16.21 3.51 -5.49
N ILE A 137 15.95 3.32 -4.19
CA ILE A 137 16.21 2.08 -3.46
C ILE A 137 14.93 1.27 -3.32
N ARG A 138 14.95 0.02 -3.81
CA ARG A 138 13.93 -0.99 -3.52
C ARG A 138 14.03 -1.42 -2.06
N THR A 139 12.90 -1.44 -1.38
CA THR A 139 12.82 -1.70 0.05
C THR A 139 11.80 -2.78 0.31
N ASP A 140 12.04 -3.65 1.30
CA ASP A 140 11.08 -4.68 1.69
C ASP A 140 9.75 -4.05 2.14
N PRO A 141 8.64 -4.24 1.40
CA PRO A 141 7.35 -3.64 1.72
C PRO A 141 6.80 -4.08 3.08
N VAL A 142 7.19 -5.28 3.53
CA VAL A 142 6.72 -5.87 4.79
C VAL A 142 7.42 -5.23 5.98
N LYS A 143 8.72 -4.93 5.85
CA LYS A 143 9.58 -4.46 6.95
C LYS A 143 9.74 -2.94 6.99
N VAL A 144 9.54 -2.25 5.84
CA VAL A 144 9.75 -0.80 5.77
C VAL A 144 8.89 -0.06 6.80
N LYS A 145 9.49 0.91 7.48
CA LYS A 145 8.75 1.82 8.36
C LYS A 145 7.91 2.75 7.47
N LEU A 146 6.62 2.46 7.38
CA LEU A 146 5.69 3.27 6.60
C LEU A 146 5.39 4.58 7.33
N PRO A 147 5.35 5.71 6.61
CA PRO A 147 4.93 6.97 7.19
C PRO A 147 3.47 6.88 7.67
N SER A 148 3.14 7.60 8.73
CA SER A 148 1.76 7.84 9.13
C SER A 148 1.10 8.76 8.09
N ALA A 149 -0.23 8.68 7.95
CA ALA A 149 -0.96 9.71 7.21
C ALA A 149 -0.81 11.06 7.92
N LYS A 150 -1.08 12.17 7.21
CA LYS A 150 -0.91 13.52 7.77
C LYS A 150 -1.59 13.65 9.13
N PRO A 151 -0.93 14.22 10.14
CA PRO A 151 -1.56 14.52 11.44
C PRO A 151 -2.67 15.56 11.28
N VAL A 152 -3.37 15.86 12.36
CA VAL A 152 -4.32 16.97 12.43
C VAL A 152 -3.64 18.26 11.93
N ASN A 153 -4.32 19.00 11.07
CA ASN A 153 -3.81 20.28 10.58
C ASN A 153 -3.70 21.27 11.75
N ILE A 154 -2.61 22.01 11.82
CA ILE A 154 -2.36 23.01 12.88
C ILE A 154 -3.54 24.00 13.01
N SER A 155 -4.16 24.40 11.89
CA SER A 155 -5.35 25.29 11.91
C SER A 155 -6.63 24.64 12.49
N GLN A 156 -6.64 23.34 12.69
CA GLN A 156 -7.77 22.56 13.24
C GLN A 156 -7.42 21.94 14.60
N LYS A 157 -6.27 22.29 15.16
CA LYS A 157 -5.80 21.66 16.39
C LYS A 157 -6.68 22.00 17.58
N ASP A 158 -7.10 23.24 17.72
CA ASP A 158 -7.94 23.67 18.84
C ASP A 158 -9.32 22.98 18.79
N ASP A 159 -9.93 22.85 17.61
CA ASP A 159 -11.18 22.10 17.41
C ASP A 159 -11.00 20.63 17.75
N PHE A 160 -9.85 20.05 17.35
CA PHE A 160 -9.53 18.66 17.66
C PHE A 160 -9.35 18.46 19.18
N ASP A 161 -8.59 19.32 19.85
CA ASP A 161 -8.32 19.21 21.29
C ASP A 161 -9.62 19.37 22.11
N ASN A 162 -10.51 20.30 21.72
CA ASN A 162 -11.84 20.45 22.32
C ASN A 162 -12.70 19.18 22.14
N LEU A 163 -12.73 18.61 20.94
CA LEU A 163 -13.47 17.38 20.63
C LEU A 163 -12.89 16.17 21.39
N LEU A 164 -11.59 16.11 21.52
CA LEU A 164 -10.88 15.07 22.28
C LEU A 164 -11.30 15.11 23.75
N GLN A 165 -11.24 16.28 24.39
CA GLN A 165 -11.64 16.45 25.79
C GLN A 165 -13.10 16.07 26.02
N LEU A 166 -13.99 16.48 25.10
CA LEU A 166 -15.41 16.11 25.18
C LEU A 166 -15.61 14.58 25.14
N ASN A 167 -14.89 13.89 24.25
CA ASN A 167 -15.00 12.43 24.12
C ASN A 167 -14.38 11.68 25.31
N LEU A 168 -13.24 12.14 25.83
CA LEU A 168 -12.62 11.58 27.04
C LEU A 168 -13.54 11.72 28.25
N ASN A 169 -14.18 12.87 28.43
CA ASN A 169 -15.15 13.09 29.52
C ASN A 169 -16.34 12.13 29.40
N LYS A 170 -16.90 11.93 28.19
CA LYS A 170 -17.99 10.96 27.97
C LYS A 170 -17.54 9.51 28.28
N LEU A 171 -16.33 9.14 27.88
CA LEU A 171 -15.78 7.81 28.15
C LEU A 171 -15.61 7.57 29.66
N ASN A 172 -15.07 8.54 30.38
CA ASN A 172 -14.91 8.48 31.81
C ASN A 172 -16.27 8.37 32.56
N GLN A 173 -17.27 9.12 32.15
CA GLN A 173 -18.64 9.02 32.70
C GLN A 173 -19.25 7.63 32.44
N TYR A 174 -19.03 7.06 31.27
CA TYR A 174 -19.48 5.70 30.92
C TYR A 174 -18.80 4.65 31.81
N ASN A 175 -17.49 4.75 32.00
CA ASN A 175 -16.74 3.81 32.84
C ASN A 175 -17.14 3.88 34.31
N LEU A 176 -17.43 5.08 34.82
CA LEU A 176 -17.95 5.27 36.21
C LEU A 176 -19.31 4.61 36.38
N LYS A 177 -20.20 4.71 35.38
CA LYS A 177 -21.54 4.08 35.44
C LYS A 177 -21.52 2.55 35.34
N LYS A 178 -20.46 1.97 34.79
CA LYS A 178 -20.33 0.53 34.60
C LYS A 178 -19.70 -0.17 35.81
N ASN A 179 -18.95 0.58 36.63
CA ASN A 179 -18.18 0.05 37.76
C ASN A 179 -18.77 0.45 39.13
N GLY A 180 -19.91 1.13 39.18
CA GLY A 180 -20.74 1.40 40.37
C GLY A 180 -22.07 0.67 40.27
#